data_8ec0051b739cdc66d9a9814235d3ea4b
#
_entry.id   8ec0051b739cdc66d9a9814235d3ea4b
#
_cell.length_a   1.000
_cell.length_b   1.000
_cell.length_c   1.000
_cell.angle_alpha   90.00
_cell.angle_beta   90.00
_cell.angle_gamma   90.00
#
_symmetry.space_group_name_H-M   'P 1'
#
loop_
_entity.id
_entity.type
_entity.pdbx_description
1 polymer ?
#
loop_
_entity_poly.entity_id
_entity_poly.type
_entity_poly.pdbx_seq_one_letter_code
_entity_poly.pdbx_strand_id
1 'polypeptide(L)'
;HNFKWKNDGRTKVMIGCGTRPEIIRLAAVIKRCREYFDCCVVYYNQNWDRNLSTIFWEDFELKNTFGKYGPDILVPVVGENLGVTCGNILGRSYELLSELQPEGYLVLGDTNSCLSAISAKRLHIPLFHMEAGNRCKDECLPEETNRRIVDVISDVNLCYSEFARKYLADTGLPKERTYQIGSPMAEVLHMNLEKIQKSDVLERLGLEKDKYILLSAHREENID
;
A
#
# COMPACT_ATOMS: atom_id res chain seq x y z
N HIS A 1 -17.85 9.38 -5.43
CA HIS A 1 -17.79 8.84 -4.07
C HIS A 1 -18.63 9.64 -3.09
N ASN A 2 -18.95 9.04 -1.94
CA ASN A 2 -19.74 9.69 -0.87
C ASN A 2 -18.90 10.07 0.36
N PHE A 3 -17.56 9.90 0.27
CA PHE A 3 -16.66 10.21 1.37
C PHE A 3 -16.67 11.72 1.67
N LYS A 4 -16.64 12.06 2.96
CA LYS A 4 -16.42 13.42 3.48
C LYS A 4 -15.51 13.33 4.70
N TRP A 5 -14.61 14.29 4.82
CA TRP A 5 -13.80 14.45 6.02
C TRP A 5 -14.68 14.70 7.24
N LYS A 6 -14.31 14.17 8.37
CA LYS A 6 -15.03 14.40 9.64
C LYS A 6 -14.89 15.83 10.12
N ASN A 7 -13.77 16.48 9.75
CA ASN A 7 -13.42 17.85 10.17
C ASN A 7 -13.45 18.00 11.69
N ASP A 8 -12.95 17.02 12.42
CA ASP A 8 -12.93 16.95 13.89
C ASP A 8 -11.67 17.56 14.53
N GLY A 9 -10.92 18.34 13.74
CA GLY A 9 -9.67 19.01 14.17
C GLY A 9 -8.42 18.15 14.00
N ARG A 10 -8.54 16.87 13.60
CA ARG A 10 -7.39 16.02 13.29
C ARG A 10 -6.88 16.28 11.87
N THR A 11 -5.57 16.10 11.68
CA THR A 11 -4.92 16.19 10.37
C THR A 11 -5.55 15.21 9.39
N LYS A 12 -5.85 15.66 8.18
CA LYS A 12 -6.44 14.88 7.09
C LYS A 12 -5.37 14.10 6.36
N VAL A 13 -5.41 12.78 6.51
CA VAL A 13 -4.44 11.89 5.87
C VAL A 13 -5.16 10.93 4.92
N MET A 14 -4.66 10.85 3.70
CA MET A 14 -5.14 9.88 2.72
C MET A 14 -4.10 8.79 2.50
N ILE A 15 -4.54 7.53 2.45
CA ILE A 15 -3.71 6.36 2.17
C ILE A 15 -4.15 5.77 0.83
N GLY A 16 -3.23 5.70 -0.13
CA GLY A 16 -3.46 5.07 -1.42
C GLY A 16 -2.88 3.66 -1.46
N CYS A 17 -3.68 2.69 -1.91
CA CYS A 17 -3.25 1.32 -2.18
C CYS A 17 -4.02 0.74 -3.36
N GLY A 18 -3.57 -0.35 -3.96
CA GLY A 18 -4.20 -0.90 -5.17
C GLY A 18 -4.15 -2.41 -5.29
N THR A 19 -3.45 -3.10 -4.39
CA THR A 19 -3.30 -4.55 -4.44
C THR A 19 -3.54 -5.20 -3.08
N ARG A 20 -3.78 -6.51 -3.10
CA ARG A 20 -3.97 -7.30 -1.87
C ARG A 20 -2.77 -7.27 -0.92
N PRO A 21 -1.52 -7.45 -1.39
CA PRO A 21 -0.36 -7.34 -0.52
C PRO A 21 -0.24 -5.99 0.19
N GLU A 22 -0.65 -4.91 -0.46
CA GLU A 22 -0.68 -3.57 0.16
C GLU A 22 -1.72 -3.50 1.29
N ILE A 23 -2.93 -4.06 1.09
CA ILE A 23 -3.96 -4.12 2.15
C ILE A 23 -3.40 -4.84 3.38
N ILE A 24 -2.77 -6.00 3.18
CA ILE A 24 -2.18 -6.79 4.27
C ILE A 24 -1.12 -5.98 5.02
N ARG A 25 -0.16 -5.40 4.29
CA ARG A 25 0.96 -4.64 4.87
C ARG A 25 0.49 -3.36 5.56
N LEU A 26 -0.55 -2.72 5.04
CA LEU A 26 -1.11 -1.49 5.59
C LEU A 26 -2.13 -1.73 6.71
N ALA A 27 -2.54 -2.95 7.00
CA ALA A 27 -3.63 -3.22 7.94
C ALA A 27 -3.40 -2.58 9.32
N ALA A 28 -2.22 -2.75 9.91
CA ALA A 28 -1.87 -2.12 11.18
C ALA A 28 -1.77 -0.59 11.05
N VAL A 29 -1.17 -0.10 9.97
CA VAL A 29 -1.01 1.34 9.69
C VAL A 29 -2.36 2.03 9.53
N ILE A 30 -3.30 1.42 8.78
CA ILE A 30 -4.64 1.97 8.59
C ILE A 30 -5.36 2.09 9.94
N LYS A 31 -5.31 1.05 10.78
CA LYS A 31 -5.93 1.09 12.11
C LYS A 31 -5.37 2.25 12.94
N ARG A 32 -4.04 2.40 12.99
CA ARG A 32 -3.40 3.50 13.72
C ARG A 32 -3.69 4.87 13.11
N CYS A 33 -3.66 5.00 11.80
CA CYS A 33 -4.01 6.27 11.16
C CYS A 33 -5.44 6.69 11.49
N ARG A 34 -6.40 5.76 11.57
CA ARG A 34 -7.79 6.08 11.94
C ARG A 34 -7.95 6.53 13.40
N GLU A 35 -7.04 6.12 14.29
CA GLU A 35 -7.04 6.58 15.69
C GLU A 35 -6.55 8.02 15.81
N TYR A 36 -5.49 8.39 15.08
CA TYR A 36 -4.79 9.67 15.27
C TYR A 36 -5.14 10.74 14.25
N PHE A 37 -5.63 10.35 13.07
CA PHE A 37 -5.91 11.24 11.95
C PHE A 37 -7.36 11.15 11.49
N ASP A 38 -7.84 12.19 10.83
CA ASP A 38 -9.00 12.09 9.95
C ASP A 38 -8.53 11.37 8.68
N CYS A 39 -8.77 10.06 8.62
CA CYS A 39 -8.12 9.15 7.68
C CYS A 39 -9.07 8.66 6.60
N CYS A 40 -8.66 8.81 5.34
CA CYS A 40 -9.32 8.27 4.15
C CYS A 40 -8.46 7.21 3.49
N VAL A 41 -9.00 6.02 3.24
CA VAL A 41 -8.32 4.95 2.52
C VAL A 41 -8.91 4.84 1.12
N VAL A 42 -8.04 4.99 0.11
CA VAL A 42 -8.39 4.89 -1.31
C VAL A 42 -7.81 3.62 -1.89
N TYR A 43 -8.65 2.82 -2.53
CA TYR A 43 -8.24 1.61 -3.21
C TYR A 43 -8.34 1.79 -4.72
N TYR A 44 -7.17 1.86 -5.39
CA TYR A 44 -7.06 1.87 -6.85
C TYR A 44 -7.17 0.43 -7.36
N ASN A 45 -8.39 0.01 -7.65
CA ASN A 45 -8.67 -1.37 -8.00
C ASN A 45 -8.02 -1.73 -9.34
N GLN A 46 -6.92 -2.49 -9.27
CA GLN A 46 -6.18 -3.01 -10.42
C GLN A 46 -6.62 -4.41 -10.86
N ASN A 47 -7.56 -5.04 -10.16
CA ASN A 47 -8.06 -6.38 -10.45
C ASN A 47 -9.54 -6.38 -10.82
N TRP A 48 -9.92 -7.22 -11.78
CA TRP A 48 -11.30 -7.44 -12.21
C TRP A 48 -12.15 -8.16 -11.15
N ASP A 49 -11.53 -9.01 -10.31
CA ASP A 49 -12.24 -9.83 -9.32
C ASP A 49 -12.43 -9.06 -8.00
N ARG A 50 -13.64 -8.52 -7.85
CA ARG A 50 -14.06 -7.83 -6.64
C ARG A 50 -14.06 -8.72 -5.39
N ASN A 51 -14.30 -10.03 -5.53
CA ASN A 51 -14.48 -10.92 -4.39
C ASN A 51 -13.16 -11.20 -3.67
N LEU A 52 -12.03 -11.23 -4.41
CA LEU A 52 -10.73 -11.52 -3.83
C LEU A 52 -10.15 -10.38 -2.97
N SER A 53 -10.60 -9.15 -3.14
CA SER A 53 -10.14 -8.03 -2.30
C SER A 53 -10.97 -7.86 -1.02
N THR A 54 -12.26 -8.18 -1.07
CA THR A 54 -13.21 -8.00 0.05
C THR A 54 -12.80 -8.82 1.27
N ILE A 55 -12.35 -10.06 1.08
CA ILE A 55 -11.93 -10.98 2.15
C ILE A 55 -10.86 -10.34 3.05
N PHE A 56 -9.87 -9.65 2.49
CA PHE A 56 -8.78 -9.07 3.29
C PHE A 56 -9.24 -7.89 4.15
N TRP A 57 -10.21 -7.10 3.68
CA TRP A 57 -10.79 -6.04 4.49
C TRP A 57 -11.57 -6.60 5.69
N GLU A 58 -12.26 -7.72 5.49
CA GLU A 58 -12.99 -8.44 6.54
C GLU A 58 -12.03 -9.12 7.52
N ASP A 59 -11.08 -9.90 7.03
CA ASP A 59 -10.13 -10.68 7.85
C ASP A 59 -9.30 -9.78 8.77
N PHE A 60 -8.87 -8.62 8.28
CA PHE A 60 -8.15 -7.63 9.07
C PHE A 60 -9.06 -6.64 9.80
N GLU A 61 -10.37 -6.80 9.71
CA GLU A 61 -11.36 -5.93 10.36
C GLU A 61 -11.20 -4.44 10.01
N LEU A 62 -10.87 -4.16 8.74
CA LEU A 62 -10.66 -2.81 8.22
C LEU A 62 -11.99 -2.20 7.78
N LYS A 63 -12.64 -1.49 8.69
CA LYS A 63 -13.88 -0.77 8.41
C LYS A 63 -13.57 0.62 7.85
N ASN A 64 -14.33 1.00 6.84
CA ASN A 64 -14.33 2.37 6.31
C ASN A 64 -15.10 3.34 7.21
N THR A 65 -15.16 4.60 6.85
CA THR A 65 -15.86 5.65 7.60
C THR A 65 -17.36 5.45 7.69
N PHE A 66 -17.93 4.56 6.85
CA PHE A 66 -19.35 4.17 6.86
C PHE A 66 -19.63 2.91 7.70
N GLY A 67 -18.61 2.38 8.39
CA GLY A 67 -18.72 1.19 9.22
C GLY A 67 -18.74 -0.14 8.46
N LYS A 68 -18.50 -0.14 7.15
CA LYS A 68 -18.43 -1.34 6.30
C LYS A 68 -16.99 -1.77 6.09
N TYR A 69 -16.75 -3.06 5.95
CA TYR A 69 -15.44 -3.59 5.58
C TYR A 69 -15.10 -3.16 4.14
N GLY A 70 -13.96 -2.51 3.97
CA GLY A 70 -13.53 -1.99 2.67
C GLY A 70 -12.83 -0.64 2.75
N PRO A 71 -12.38 -0.11 1.60
CA PRO A 71 -11.85 1.24 1.50
C PRO A 71 -12.96 2.30 1.67
N ASP A 72 -12.58 3.53 1.96
CA ASP A 72 -13.50 4.66 1.96
C ASP A 72 -13.92 5.04 0.54
N ILE A 73 -12.96 4.94 -0.39
CA ILE A 73 -13.16 5.23 -1.81
C ILE A 73 -12.55 4.11 -2.63
N LEU A 74 -13.34 3.56 -3.55
CA LEU A 74 -12.89 2.61 -4.55
C LEU A 74 -12.81 3.33 -5.89
N VAL A 75 -11.61 3.32 -6.49
CA VAL A 75 -11.33 3.94 -7.79
C VAL A 75 -11.01 2.85 -8.81
N PRO A 76 -11.91 2.54 -9.76
CA PRO A 76 -11.61 1.58 -10.81
C PRO A 76 -10.59 2.20 -11.78
N VAL A 77 -9.44 1.54 -11.98
CA VAL A 77 -8.34 2.07 -12.81
C VAL A 77 -7.96 1.15 -13.96
N VAL A 78 -8.49 -0.07 -14.00
CA VAL A 78 -8.15 -1.04 -15.05
C VAL A 78 -8.49 -0.49 -16.43
N GLY A 79 -7.50 -0.49 -17.32
CA GLY A 79 -7.63 -0.16 -18.72
C GLY A 79 -7.38 -1.37 -19.61
N GLU A 80 -7.47 -1.19 -20.90
CA GLU A 80 -7.24 -2.24 -21.93
C GLU A 80 -5.77 -2.71 -21.98
N ASN A 81 -4.85 -1.92 -21.45
CA ASN A 81 -3.44 -2.24 -21.34
C ASN A 81 -2.81 -1.52 -20.14
N LEU A 82 -1.56 -1.84 -19.85
CA LEU A 82 -0.82 -1.27 -18.73
C LEU A 82 -0.69 0.26 -18.82
N GLY A 83 -0.43 0.79 -19.99
CA GLY A 83 -0.31 2.24 -20.20
C GLY A 83 -1.58 2.98 -19.87
N VAL A 84 -2.74 2.48 -20.31
CA VAL A 84 -4.06 3.05 -19.99
C VAL A 84 -4.34 2.92 -18.47
N THR A 85 -4.00 1.80 -17.86
CA THR A 85 -4.14 1.61 -16.41
C THR A 85 -3.32 2.65 -15.63
N CYS A 86 -2.05 2.84 -15.98
CA CYS A 86 -1.20 3.86 -15.36
C CYS A 86 -1.75 5.28 -15.59
N GLY A 87 -2.21 5.59 -16.80
CA GLY A 87 -2.86 6.85 -17.12
C GLY A 87 -4.12 7.10 -16.28
N ASN A 88 -4.95 6.08 -16.11
CA ASN A 88 -6.15 6.14 -15.25
C ASN A 88 -5.79 6.40 -13.79
N ILE A 89 -4.73 5.77 -13.27
CA ILE A 89 -4.26 6.02 -11.90
C ILE A 89 -3.88 7.49 -11.74
N LEU A 90 -3.07 8.02 -12.65
CA LEU A 90 -2.63 9.42 -12.60
C LEU A 90 -3.82 10.40 -12.71
N GLY A 91 -4.68 10.24 -13.69
CA GLY A 91 -5.80 11.15 -13.91
C GLY A 91 -6.79 11.13 -12.76
N ARG A 92 -7.25 9.94 -12.37
CA ARG A 92 -8.27 9.80 -11.31
C ARG A 92 -7.73 10.17 -9.92
N SER A 93 -6.45 9.87 -9.64
CA SER A 93 -5.85 10.31 -8.38
C SER A 93 -5.69 11.82 -8.33
N TYR A 94 -5.36 12.48 -9.45
CA TYR A 94 -5.27 13.93 -9.49
C TYR A 94 -6.61 14.60 -9.22
N GLU A 95 -7.68 14.14 -9.85
CA GLU A 95 -9.05 14.63 -9.62
C GLU A 95 -9.45 14.45 -8.14
N LEU A 96 -9.26 13.24 -7.60
CA LEU A 96 -9.64 12.91 -6.24
C LEU A 96 -8.86 13.73 -5.20
N LEU A 97 -7.54 13.83 -5.36
CA LEU A 97 -6.68 14.60 -4.46
C LEU A 97 -6.94 16.10 -4.54
N SER A 98 -7.27 16.61 -5.73
CA SER A 98 -7.66 18.00 -5.93
C SER A 98 -8.99 18.33 -5.24
N GLU A 99 -9.95 17.41 -5.28
CA GLU A 99 -11.25 17.54 -4.62
C GLU A 99 -11.13 17.48 -3.09
N LEU A 100 -10.43 16.46 -2.58
CA LEU A 100 -10.39 16.17 -1.15
C LEU A 100 -9.32 16.94 -0.37
N GLN A 101 -8.26 17.39 -1.03
CA GLN A 101 -7.18 18.19 -0.46
C GLN A 101 -6.67 17.67 0.90
N PRO A 102 -6.15 16.44 0.99
CA PRO A 102 -5.57 15.95 2.23
C PRO A 102 -4.31 16.74 2.60
N GLU A 103 -4.01 16.78 3.90
CA GLU A 103 -2.79 17.41 4.44
C GLU A 103 -1.58 16.48 4.41
N GLY A 104 -1.80 15.20 4.10
CA GLY A 104 -0.75 14.21 3.86
C GLY A 104 -1.27 13.05 3.02
N TYR A 105 -0.41 12.52 2.15
CA TYR A 105 -0.70 11.36 1.30
C TYR A 105 0.35 10.27 1.51
N LEU A 106 -0.10 9.07 1.85
CA LEU A 106 0.74 7.91 2.11
C LEU A 106 0.55 6.88 1.00
N VAL A 107 1.65 6.41 0.43
CA VAL A 107 1.71 5.25 -0.47
C VAL A 107 2.68 4.20 0.06
N LEU A 108 2.46 2.94 -0.30
CA LEU A 108 3.31 1.83 0.09
C LEU A 108 3.85 1.11 -1.13
N GLY A 109 5.16 0.88 -1.15
CA GLY A 109 5.81 -0.01 -2.11
C GLY A 109 5.86 0.56 -3.52
N ASP A 110 5.63 -0.33 -4.50
CA ASP A 110 6.05 -0.13 -5.87
C ASP A 110 5.06 -0.63 -6.92
N THR A 111 3.89 -1.08 -6.51
CA THR A 111 2.83 -1.43 -7.47
C THR A 111 2.36 -0.19 -8.22
N ASN A 112 1.64 -0.36 -9.33
CA ASN A 112 1.22 0.78 -10.15
C ASN A 112 0.40 1.82 -9.37
N SER A 113 -0.29 1.43 -8.29
CA SER A 113 -1.01 2.35 -7.41
C SER A 113 -0.13 3.46 -6.83
N CYS A 114 1.16 3.18 -6.60
CA CYS A 114 2.10 4.17 -6.06
C CYS A 114 2.35 5.35 -7.01
N LEU A 115 2.06 5.21 -8.31
CA LEU A 115 2.16 6.30 -9.29
C LEU A 115 1.18 7.45 -9.00
N SER A 116 0.14 7.22 -8.20
CA SER A 116 -0.72 8.28 -7.64
C SER A 116 0.06 9.32 -6.83
N ALA A 117 1.24 8.96 -6.34
CA ALA A 117 2.19 9.87 -5.69
C ALA A 117 2.58 11.06 -6.57
N ILE A 118 2.66 10.88 -7.89
CA ILE A 118 2.96 11.95 -8.85
C ILE A 118 1.86 13.03 -8.78
N SER A 119 0.60 12.62 -8.71
CA SER A 119 -0.54 13.54 -8.58
C SER A 119 -0.50 14.32 -7.26
N ALA A 120 -0.21 13.65 -6.15
CA ALA A 120 -0.05 14.31 -4.85
C ALA A 120 1.08 15.35 -4.89
N LYS A 121 2.23 15.00 -5.46
CA LYS A 121 3.36 15.92 -5.58
C LYS A 121 3.06 17.13 -6.46
N ARG A 122 2.33 16.95 -7.56
CA ARG A 122 1.89 18.04 -8.44
C ARG A 122 0.90 18.99 -7.77
N LEU A 123 0.13 18.51 -6.81
CA LEU A 123 -0.82 19.28 -6.01
C LEU A 123 -0.19 19.85 -4.72
N HIS A 124 1.13 19.71 -4.53
CA HIS A 124 1.86 20.14 -3.33
C HIS A 124 1.35 19.52 -2.02
N ILE A 125 0.77 18.32 -2.09
CA ILE A 125 0.38 17.55 -0.93
C ILE A 125 1.62 16.84 -0.38
N PRO A 126 1.93 16.96 0.93
CA PRO A 126 3.04 16.25 1.56
C PRO A 126 2.94 14.75 1.32
N LEU A 127 3.99 14.15 0.74
CA LEU A 127 4.03 12.78 0.27
C LEU A 127 4.92 11.91 1.14
N PHE A 128 4.36 10.81 1.63
CA PHE A 128 5.04 9.82 2.45
C PHE A 128 5.11 8.49 1.70
N HIS A 129 6.30 7.91 1.58
CA HIS A 129 6.51 6.64 0.90
C HIS A 129 7.01 5.58 1.89
N MET A 130 6.19 4.57 2.17
CA MET A 130 6.58 3.38 2.93
C MET A 130 7.21 2.33 2.01
N GLU A 131 8.11 1.51 2.57
CA GLU A 131 8.93 0.54 1.83
C GLU A 131 9.93 1.21 0.88
N ALA A 132 10.32 2.43 1.21
CA ALA A 132 11.27 3.21 0.42
C ALA A 132 12.68 2.62 0.45
N GLY A 133 13.44 2.81 -0.63
CA GLY A 133 14.85 2.45 -0.72
C GLY A 133 15.13 0.98 -1.06
N ASN A 134 14.11 0.16 -1.22
CA ASN A 134 14.29 -1.21 -1.74
C ASN A 134 14.78 -1.16 -3.20
N ARG A 135 15.66 -2.09 -3.57
CA ARG A 135 16.20 -2.18 -4.94
C ARG A 135 16.24 -3.62 -5.42
N CYS A 136 16.01 -3.79 -6.70
CA CYS A 136 16.25 -5.03 -7.42
C CYS A 136 17.39 -4.83 -8.40
N LYS A 137 18.17 -5.90 -8.66
CA LYS A 137 19.22 -5.87 -9.69
C LYS A 137 18.63 -5.95 -11.10
N ASP A 138 17.44 -6.51 -11.23
CA ASP A 138 16.72 -6.57 -12.48
C ASP A 138 15.99 -5.26 -12.73
N GLU A 139 16.51 -4.45 -13.62
CA GLU A 139 15.94 -3.15 -13.99
C GLU A 139 14.74 -3.28 -14.95
N CYS A 140 14.47 -4.47 -15.48
CA CYS A 140 13.32 -4.73 -16.35
C CYS A 140 12.00 -4.83 -15.57
N LEU A 141 12.07 -4.98 -14.25
CA LEU A 141 10.87 -5.05 -13.42
C LEU A 141 10.14 -3.70 -13.38
N PRO A 142 8.84 -3.67 -13.72
CA PRO A 142 8.04 -2.44 -13.64
C PRO A 142 8.07 -1.80 -12.25
N GLU A 143 8.10 -2.64 -11.21
CA GLU A 143 8.17 -2.22 -9.81
C GLU A 143 9.47 -1.46 -9.51
N GLU A 144 10.59 -1.82 -10.14
CA GLU A 144 11.86 -1.11 -9.94
C GLU A 144 11.78 0.33 -10.47
N THR A 145 11.13 0.53 -11.61
CA THR A 145 10.87 1.86 -12.16
C THR A 145 9.98 2.67 -11.23
N ASN A 146 8.87 2.08 -10.79
CA ASN A 146 7.89 2.73 -9.92
C ASN A 146 8.53 3.20 -8.61
N ARG A 147 9.28 2.33 -7.90
CA ARG A 147 9.90 2.66 -6.61
C ARG A 147 10.94 3.76 -6.72
N ARG A 148 11.75 3.75 -7.78
CA ARG A 148 12.74 4.82 -8.04
C ARG A 148 12.07 6.17 -8.21
N ILE A 149 10.97 6.24 -8.99
CA ILE A 149 10.21 7.46 -9.18
C ILE A 149 9.69 7.97 -7.82
N VAL A 150 9.02 7.10 -7.07
CA VAL A 150 8.34 7.50 -5.83
C VAL A 150 9.34 7.87 -4.74
N ASP A 151 10.46 7.16 -4.60
CA ASP A 151 11.53 7.51 -3.66
C ASP A 151 12.04 8.94 -3.89
N VAL A 152 12.27 9.30 -5.15
CA VAL A 152 12.85 10.61 -5.51
C VAL A 152 11.87 11.76 -5.27
N ILE A 153 10.59 11.57 -5.56
CA ILE A 153 9.59 12.65 -5.45
C ILE A 153 8.99 12.78 -4.04
N SER A 154 9.16 11.78 -3.17
CA SER A 154 8.58 11.77 -1.84
C SER A 154 9.23 12.81 -0.92
N ASP A 155 8.40 13.46 -0.11
CA ASP A 155 8.87 14.40 0.91
C ASP A 155 9.48 13.68 2.10
N VAL A 156 8.93 12.51 2.44
CA VAL A 156 9.41 11.65 3.52
C VAL A 156 9.49 10.20 3.02
N ASN A 157 10.66 9.59 3.17
CA ASN A 157 10.89 8.18 2.88
C ASN A 157 10.97 7.34 4.16
N LEU A 158 10.12 6.32 4.24
CA LEU A 158 9.96 5.42 5.39
C LEU A 158 10.50 4.03 5.01
N CYS A 159 11.77 3.80 5.33
CA CYS A 159 12.51 2.59 4.96
C CYS A 159 12.27 1.45 5.96
N TYR A 160 12.27 0.20 5.51
CA TYR A 160 12.14 -0.94 6.39
C TYR A 160 13.46 -1.31 7.07
N SER A 161 14.59 -1.02 6.45
CA SER A 161 15.91 -1.37 6.95
C SER A 161 16.87 -0.19 6.92
N GLU A 162 17.91 -0.26 7.74
CA GLU A 162 19.01 0.69 7.69
C GLU A 162 19.76 0.64 6.36
N PHE A 163 19.81 -0.54 5.74
CA PHE A 163 20.41 -0.69 4.40
C PHE A 163 19.68 0.14 3.36
N ALA A 164 18.33 0.08 3.32
CA ALA A 164 17.51 0.88 2.42
C ALA A 164 17.67 2.39 2.70
N ARG A 165 17.67 2.77 3.99
CA ARG A 165 17.88 4.17 4.41
C ARG A 165 19.24 4.70 3.95
N LYS A 166 20.29 3.92 4.17
CA LYS A 166 21.64 4.29 3.74
C LYS A 166 21.74 4.40 2.22
N TYR A 167 21.14 3.46 1.48
CA TYR A 167 21.10 3.53 0.02
C TYR A 167 20.51 4.85 -0.47
N LEU A 168 19.35 5.26 0.07
CA LEU A 168 18.72 6.53 -0.32
C LEU A 168 19.61 7.74 0.02
N ALA A 169 20.24 7.74 1.19
CA ALA A 169 21.15 8.78 1.60
C ALA A 169 22.37 8.88 0.65
N ASP A 170 22.93 7.75 0.24
CA ASP A 170 24.06 7.68 -0.68
C ASP A 170 23.69 8.14 -2.11
N THR A 171 22.40 8.09 -2.47
CA THR A 171 21.87 8.64 -3.73
C THR A 171 21.55 10.14 -3.67
N GLY A 172 21.84 10.79 -2.54
CA GLY A 172 21.66 12.24 -2.36
C GLY A 172 20.28 12.67 -1.84
N LEU A 173 19.44 11.73 -1.43
CA LEU A 173 18.17 12.10 -0.80
C LEU A 173 18.38 12.60 0.65
N PRO A 174 17.55 13.54 1.14
CA PRO A 174 17.72 14.16 2.45
C PRO A 174 17.66 13.15 3.60
N LYS A 175 18.72 13.04 4.38
CA LYS A 175 18.82 12.12 5.53
C LYS A 175 17.79 12.45 6.61
N GLU A 176 17.51 13.73 6.81
CA GLU A 176 16.57 14.24 7.79
C GLU A 176 15.11 13.94 7.47
N ARG A 177 14.82 13.47 6.26
CA ARG A 177 13.50 13.04 5.80
C ARG A 177 13.44 11.58 5.38
N THR A 178 14.45 10.80 5.78
CA THR A 178 14.58 9.37 5.48
C THR A 178 14.71 8.59 6.79
N TYR A 179 13.64 7.90 7.17
CA TYR A 179 13.52 7.25 8.47
C TYR A 179 13.51 5.73 8.31
N GLN A 180 14.17 5.02 9.23
CA GLN A 180 14.00 3.58 9.36
C GLN A 180 12.83 3.31 10.30
N ILE A 181 11.81 2.61 9.83
CA ILE A 181 10.60 2.29 10.59
C ILE A 181 10.40 0.79 10.84
N GLY A 182 11.15 -0.08 10.15
CA GLY A 182 10.89 -1.51 10.13
C GLY A 182 9.74 -1.91 9.20
N SER A 183 9.56 -3.21 9.00
CA SER A 183 8.44 -3.73 8.21
C SER A 183 7.17 -3.83 9.07
N PRO A 184 6.01 -3.35 8.60
CA PRO A 184 4.75 -3.48 9.31
C PRO A 184 4.26 -4.93 9.39
N MET A 185 4.84 -5.86 8.62
CA MET A 185 4.44 -7.27 8.63
C MET A 185 4.58 -7.94 9.99
N ALA A 186 5.61 -7.58 10.77
CA ALA A 186 5.78 -8.12 12.12
C ALA A 186 4.58 -7.77 13.02
N GLU A 187 4.11 -6.53 12.96
CA GLU A 187 2.95 -6.06 13.70
C GLU A 187 1.66 -6.71 13.20
N VAL A 188 1.48 -6.82 11.87
CA VAL A 188 0.33 -7.50 11.27
C VAL A 188 0.24 -8.95 11.69
N LEU A 189 1.36 -9.68 11.67
CA LEU A 189 1.40 -11.07 12.12
C LEU A 189 1.10 -11.19 13.62
N HIS A 190 1.68 -10.32 14.44
CA HIS A 190 1.41 -10.31 15.88
C HIS A 190 -0.06 -10.05 16.21
N MET A 191 -0.68 -9.09 15.55
CA MET A 191 -2.11 -8.76 15.73
C MET A 191 -3.04 -9.92 15.34
N ASN A 192 -2.59 -10.81 14.46
CA ASN A 192 -3.37 -11.96 13.98
C ASN A 192 -2.88 -13.29 14.54
N LEU A 193 -1.94 -13.31 15.49
CA LEU A 193 -1.30 -14.51 15.99
C LEU A 193 -2.32 -15.53 16.53
N GLU A 194 -3.32 -15.07 17.27
CA GLU A 194 -4.38 -15.93 17.80
C GLU A 194 -5.20 -16.59 16.69
N LYS A 195 -5.56 -15.86 15.65
CA LYS A 195 -6.27 -16.39 14.47
C LYS A 195 -5.40 -17.42 13.74
N ILE A 196 -4.10 -17.14 13.59
CA ILE A 196 -3.13 -18.04 12.94
C ILE A 196 -3.01 -19.34 13.74
N GLN A 197 -2.89 -19.26 15.05
CA GLN A 197 -2.77 -20.44 15.93
C GLN A 197 -4.02 -21.31 15.96
N LYS A 198 -5.19 -20.72 15.80
CA LYS A 198 -6.48 -21.41 15.74
C LYS A 198 -6.85 -21.94 14.35
N SER A 199 -6.01 -21.70 13.34
CA SER A 199 -6.29 -22.13 11.97
C SER A 199 -6.25 -23.64 11.84
N ASP A 200 -7.27 -24.22 11.24
CA ASP A 200 -7.42 -25.64 10.91
C ASP A 200 -6.88 -26.00 9.50
N VAL A 201 -6.15 -25.08 8.88
CA VAL A 201 -5.72 -25.23 7.48
C VAL A 201 -4.89 -26.48 7.23
N LEU A 202 -4.03 -26.89 8.15
CA LEU A 202 -3.23 -28.11 8.02
C LEU A 202 -4.11 -29.36 8.04
N GLU A 203 -5.04 -29.44 9.00
CA GLU A 203 -6.01 -30.53 9.10
C GLU A 203 -6.88 -30.61 7.84
N ARG A 204 -7.44 -29.49 7.40
CA ARG A 204 -8.28 -29.40 6.22
C ARG A 204 -7.57 -29.79 4.91
N LEU A 205 -6.26 -29.56 4.83
CA LEU A 205 -5.43 -29.96 3.69
C LEU A 205 -4.78 -31.34 3.86
N GLY A 206 -4.99 -32.02 4.98
CA GLY A 206 -4.38 -33.32 5.26
C GLY A 206 -2.86 -33.25 5.46
N LEU A 207 -2.35 -32.11 5.91
CA LEU A 207 -0.93 -31.86 6.11
C LEU A 207 -0.55 -32.03 7.59
N GLU A 208 0.64 -32.59 7.83
CA GLU A 208 1.23 -32.64 9.17
C GLU A 208 2.22 -31.50 9.35
N LYS A 209 2.19 -30.90 10.54
CA LYS A 209 3.14 -29.85 10.92
C LYS A 209 4.58 -30.32 10.72
N ASP A 210 5.39 -29.44 10.12
CA ASP A 210 6.81 -29.66 9.82
C ASP A 210 7.11 -30.78 8.81
N LYS A 211 6.09 -31.34 8.13
CA LYS A 211 6.24 -32.40 7.13
C LYS A 211 5.79 -31.98 5.71
N TYR A 212 5.83 -30.71 5.38
CA TYR A 212 5.51 -30.20 4.05
C TYR A 212 6.46 -29.08 3.66
N ILE A 213 6.53 -28.82 2.36
CA ILE A 213 7.25 -27.68 1.80
C ILE A 213 6.20 -26.75 1.17
N LEU A 214 6.22 -25.49 1.59
CA LEU A 214 5.41 -24.45 0.98
C LEU A 214 6.20 -23.82 -0.18
N LEU A 215 5.72 -23.98 -1.41
CA LEU A 215 6.26 -23.35 -2.60
C LEU A 215 5.36 -22.20 -3.03
N SER A 216 5.95 -21.02 -3.24
CA SER A 216 5.30 -19.88 -3.87
C SER A 216 6.08 -19.48 -5.13
N ALA A 217 5.46 -19.64 -6.29
CA ALA A 217 6.02 -19.25 -7.59
C ALA A 217 4.93 -18.51 -8.37
N HIS A 218 5.16 -17.24 -8.72
CA HIS A 218 4.11 -16.37 -9.26
C HIS A 218 4.61 -15.34 -10.28
N ARG A 219 5.80 -15.53 -10.84
CA ARG A 219 6.35 -14.69 -11.91
C ARG A 219 6.32 -15.42 -13.24
N GLU A 220 6.12 -14.67 -14.32
CA GLU A 220 6.12 -15.23 -15.70
C GLU A 220 7.40 -16.00 -15.99
N GLU A 221 8.56 -15.53 -15.54
CA GLU A 221 9.85 -16.18 -15.72
C GLU A 221 9.97 -17.54 -15.02
N ASN A 222 9.00 -17.90 -14.18
CA ASN A 222 8.94 -19.20 -13.49
C ASN A 222 7.92 -20.17 -14.09
N ILE A 223 7.30 -19.83 -15.22
CA ILE A 223 6.18 -20.60 -15.81
C ILE A 223 6.62 -21.39 -17.05
N ASP A 224 7.84 -21.27 -17.54
CA ASP A 224 8.42 -22.01 -18.68
C ASP A 224 8.80 -23.44 -18.31
#